data_86f535961f4ab32e48ff6d0059e05790
#
_entry.id   86f535961f4ab32e48ff6d0059e05790
#
_cell.length_a   1.000
_cell.length_b   1.000
_cell.length_c   1.000
_cell.angle_alpha   90.00
_cell.angle_beta   90.00
_cell.angle_gamma   90.00
#
_symmetry.space_group_name_H-M   'P 1'
#
loop_
_entity.id
_entity.type
_entity.pdbx_description
1 polymer ?
#
loop_
_entity_poly.entity_id
_entity_poly.type
_entity_poly.pdbx_seq_one_letter_code
_entity_poly.pdbx_strand_id
1 'polypeptide(L)'
;LVKSSKLEAKFTFLWRCLNGPELVREFRFHPTRKWRADFAHLESRTLIEIEGGIFLRSGGRHGRGAGYASDAEKYLEAALAGWRVLRLTERQLTAEWVERIVALVNIPRAT
;
A
#
# COMPACT_ATOMS: atom_id res chain seq x y z
N LEU A 1 3.25 14.43 -3.80
CA LEU A 1 1.86 14.55 -3.35
C LEU A 1 0.91 14.46 -4.52
N VAL A 2 1.13 15.35 -5.50
CA VAL A 2 0.24 15.41 -6.63
C VAL A 2 0.23 14.10 -7.40
N LYS A 3 1.40 13.54 -7.60
CA LYS A 3 1.51 12.27 -8.31
C LYS A 3 0.85 11.15 -7.55
N SER A 4 1.10 11.13 -6.26
CA SER A 4 0.51 10.15 -5.38
C SER A 4 -1.00 10.23 -5.43
N SER A 5 -1.51 11.47 -5.41
CA SER A 5 -2.96 11.68 -5.44
C SER A 5 -3.58 11.10 -6.70
N LYS A 6 -2.93 11.29 -7.84
CA LYS A 6 -3.46 10.77 -9.09
C LYS A 6 -3.49 9.26 -9.11
N LEU A 7 -2.41 8.64 -8.65
CA LEU A 7 -2.34 7.19 -8.64
C LEU A 7 -3.30 6.61 -7.60
N GLU A 8 -3.43 7.28 -6.46
CA GLU A 8 -4.37 6.82 -5.47
C GLU A 8 -5.81 6.94 -5.97
N ALA A 9 -6.10 7.98 -6.73
CA ALA A 9 -7.43 8.13 -7.29
C ALA A 9 -7.71 7.01 -8.30
N LYS A 10 -6.71 6.65 -9.09
CA LYS A 10 -6.86 5.57 -10.04
C LYS A 10 -7.09 4.26 -9.32
N PHE A 11 -6.34 4.01 -8.27
CA PHE A 11 -6.53 2.81 -7.48
C PHE A 11 -7.94 2.77 -6.90
N THR A 12 -8.37 3.86 -6.31
CA THR A 12 -9.69 3.94 -5.70
C THR A 12 -10.79 3.66 -6.73
N PHE A 13 -10.62 4.22 -7.93
CA PHE A 13 -11.58 3.99 -8.99
C PHE A 13 -11.68 2.50 -9.34
N LEU A 14 -10.53 1.88 -9.54
CA LEU A 14 -10.51 0.45 -9.88
C LEU A 14 -11.10 -0.38 -8.75
N TRP A 15 -10.76 -0.02 -7.52
CA TRP A 15 -11.25 -0.74 -6.36
C TRP A 15 -12.78 -0.74 -6.31
N ARG A 16 -13.36 0.44 -6.56
CA ARG A 16 -14.82 0.55 -6.58
C ARG A 16 -15.44 -0.22 -7.73
N CYS A 17 -14.84 -0.13 -8.90
CA CYS A 17 -15.36 -0.84 -10.07
C CYS A 17 -15.40 -2.33 -9.83
N LEU A 18 -14.48 -2.84 -9.03
CA LEU A 18 -14.36 -4.25 -8.74
C LEU A 18 -15.05 -4.65 -7.45
N ASN A 19 -15.82 -3.74 -6.89
CA ASN A 19 -16.56 -3.97 -5.65
C ASN A 19 -15.69 -4.40 -4.49
N GLY A 20 -14.54 -3.75 -4.37
CA GLY A 20 -13.66 -4.01 -3.25
C GLY A 20 -14.26 -3.53 -1.94
N PRO A 21 -13.94 -4.20 -0.85
CA PRO A 21 -14.48 -3.78 0.45
C PRO A 21 -13.91 -2.46 0.90
N GLU A 22 -14.51 -1.89 1.92
CA GLU A 22 -14.11 -0.59 2.43
C GLU A 22 -12.69 -0.60 2.94
N LEU A 23 -11.94 0.45 2.60
CA LEU A 23 -10.55 0.60 3.03
C LEU A 23 -10.43 1.84 3.91
N VAL A 24 -9.51 1.77 4.88
CA VAL A 24 -9.17 2.93 5.69
C VAL A 24 -8.01 3.65 5.00
N ARG A 25 -8.14 4.95 4.84
CA ARG A 25 -7.09 5.73 4.19
C ARG A 25 -6.12 6.29 5.21
N GLU A 26 -4.85 6.43 4.81
CA GLU A 26 -3.83 7.06 5.63
C GLU A 26 -3.77 6.42 7.02
N PHE A 27 -3.67 5.12 7.04
CA PHE A 27 -3.78 4.37 8.29
C PHE A 27 -2.44 4.28 9.01
N ARG A 28 -2.45 4.67 10.28
CA ARG A 28 -1.29 4.56 11.14
C ARG A 28 -1.31 3.19 11.80
N PHE A 29 -0.33 2.38 11.45
CA PHE A 29 -0.33 1.00 11.92
C PHE A 29 0.63 0.74 13.08
N HIS A 30 1.45 1.72 13.44
CA HIS A 30 2.47 1.53 14.46
C HIS A 30 2.09 2.33 15.71
N PRO A 31 2.29 1.75 16.90
CA PRO A 31 1.86 2.44 18.13
C PRO A 31 2.60 3.74 18.43
N THR A 32 3.87 3.85 18.02
CA THR A 32 4.64 5.06 18.36
C THR A 32 5.18 5.80 17.15
N ARG A 33 5.50 5.10 16.07
CA ARG A 33 6.02 5.76 14.87
C ARG A 33 4.86 6.36 14.09
N LYS A 34 5.16 7.42 13.35
CA LYS A 34 4.10 8.14 12.63
C LYS A 34 3.87 7.60 11.22
N TRP A 35 4.41 6.46 10.91
CA TRP A 35 4.23 5.85 9.59
C TRP A 35 2.75 5.64 9.29
N ARG A 36 2.40 5.81 8.02
CA ARG A 36 1.05 5.56 7.55
C ARG A 36 1.09 4.75 6.28
N ALA A 37 0.10 3.90 6.11
CA ALA A 37 -0.12 3.21 4.86
C ALA A 37 -1.18 3.98 4.08
N ASP A 38 -1.06 4.00 2.76
CA ASP A 38 -2.04 4.73 1.95
C ASP A 38 -3.44 4.17 2.14
N PHE A 39 -3.56 2.86 2.21
CA PHE A 39 -4.83 2.18 2.43
C PHE A 39 -4.62 0.97 3.33
N ALA A 40 -5.65 0.63 4.09
CA ALA A 40 -5.61 -0.56 4.93
C ALA A 40 -6.95 -1.27 4.89
N HIS A 41 -6.89 -2.58 4.82
CA HIS A 41 -8.06 -3.42 5.03
C HIS A 41 -7.83 -4.11 6.36
N LEU A 42 -8.56 -3.67 7.39
CA LEU A 42 -8.25 -4.06 8.75
C LEU A 42 -8.53 -5.52 9.03
N GLU A 43 -9.64 -6.02 8.51
CA GLU A 43 -10.05 -7.38 8.78
C GLU A 43 -9.02 -8.38 8.28
N SER A 44 -8.47 -8.16 7.10
CA SER A 44 -7.47 -9.07 6.54
C SER A 44 -6.05 -8.67 6.93
N ARG A 45 -5.90 -7.59 7.69
CA ARG A 45 -4.62 -7.04 8.11
C ARG A 45 -3.70 -6.83 6.91
N THR A 46 -4.23 -6.12 5.93
CA THR A 46 -3.50 -5.82 4.71
C THR A 46 -3.31 -4.32 4.59
N LEU A 47 -2.07 -3.92 4.32
CA LEU A 47 -1.72 -2.54 4.03
C LEU A 47 -1.42 -2.44 2.55
N ILE A 48 -1.88 -1.37 1.92
CA ILE A 48 -1.64 -1.15 0.50
C ILE A 48 -0.97 0.20 0.33
N GLU A 49 0.19 0.17 -0.34
CA GLU A 49 0.98 1.37 -0.60
C GLU A 49 1.01 1.62 -2.09
N ILE A 50 0.66 2.84 -2.48
CA ILE A 50 0.68 3.21 -3.89
C ILE A 50 1.93 4.04 -4.13
N GLU A 51 2.86 3.51 -4.90
CA GLU A 51 4.15 4.15 -5.07
C GLU A 51 4.22 4.86 -6.41
N GLY A 52 4.63 6.12 -6.38
CA GLY A 52 4.78 6.86 -7.61
C GLY A 52 5.96 6.36 -8.42
N GLY A 53 5.81 6.44 -9.72
CA GLY A 53 6.87 5.98 -10.59
C GLY A 53 8.12 6.82 -10.54
N ILE A 54 8.00 8.00 -9.96
CA ILE A 54 9.14 8.90 -9.89
C ILE A 54 10.32 8.32 -9.15
N PHE A 55 10.06 7.44 -8.20
CA PHE A 55 11.13 6.87 -7.41
C PHE A 55 12.07 6.04 -8.28
N LEU A 56 11.62 5.61 -9.42
CA LEU A 56 12.46 4.82 -10.30
C LEU A 56 13.70 5.58 -10.73
N ARG A 57 13.56 6.89 -10.86
CA ARG A 57 14.69 7.70 -11.28
C ARG A 57 15.43 8.30 -10.11
N SER A 58 14.77 9.17 -9.40
CA SER A 58 15.43 9.84 -8.29
C SER A 58 15.59 8.92 -7.11
N GLY A 59 14.70 7.96 -7.00
CA GLY A 59 14.79 6.99 -5.92
C GLY A 59 16.05 6.19 -5.96
N GLY A 60 16.54 5.93 -7.15
CA GLY A 60 17.78 5.23 -7.29
C GLY A 60 18.89 5.93 -6.56
N ARG A 61 18.80 7.23 -6.47
CA ARG A 61 19.79 8.03 -5.80
C ARG A 61 19.42 8.32 -4.36
N HIS A 62 18.22 8.82 -4.18
CA HIS A 62 17.79 9.21 -2.83
C HIS A 62 17.43 8.02 -1.96
N GLY A 63 16.93 6.99 -2.58
CA GLY A 63 16.50 5.83 -1.84
C GLY A 63 17.63 5.04 -1.20
N ARG A 64 18.85 5.33 -1.60
CA ARG A 64 19.97 4.61 -1.01
C ARG A 64 20.42 5.19 0.30
N GLY A 65 19.92 6.36 0.64
CA GLY A 65 20.29 6.96 1.90
C GLY A 65 19.26 6.66 2.95
N ALA A 66 19.02 7.69 3.77
CA ALA A 66 18.13 7.56 4.91
C ALA A 66 16.71 7.14 4.51
N GLY A 67 16.25 7.61 3.35
CA GLY A 67 14.89 7.26 2.92
C GLY A 67 14.72 5.78 2.69
N TYR A 68 15.71 5.16 2.06
CA TYR A 68 15.63 3.73 1.78
C TYR A 68 15.64 2.93 3.09
N ALA A 69 16.52 3.30 4.00
CA ALA A 69 16.61 2.60 5.28
C ALA A 69 15.33 2.75 6.08
N SER A 70 14.74 3.95 6.04
CA SER A 70 13.51 4.21 6.76
C SER A 70 12.35 3.38 6.21
N ASP A 71 12.29 3.24 4.89
CA ASP A 71 11.25 2.42 4.28
C ASP A 71 11.41 0.95 4.65
N ALA A 72 12.63 0.47 4.66
CA ALA A 72 12.88 -0.92 5.02
C ALA A 72 12.42 -1.18 6.45
N GLU A 73 12.71 -0.25 7.34
CA GLU A 73 12.32 -0.39 8.73
C GLU A 73 10.81 -0.36 8.86
N LYS A 74 10.17 0.54 8.14
CA LYS A 74 8.71 0.67 8.17
C LYS A 74 8.03 -0.64 7.80
N TYR A 75 8.47 -1.24 6.71
CA TYR A 75 7.82 -2.46 6.22
C TYR A 75 8.17 -3.67 7.07
N LEU A 76 9.37 -3.68 7.62
CA LEU A 76 9.73 -4.75 8.53
C LEU A 76 8.87 -4.71 9.79
N GLU A 77 8.69 -3.52 10.35
CA GLU A 77 7.84 -3.38 11.53
C GLU A 77 6.40 -3.77 11.23
N ALA A 78 5.93 -3.42 10.04
CA ALA A 78 4.58 -3.79 9.66
C ALA A 78 4.44 -5.32 9.60
N ALA A 79 5.41 -5.98 8.98
CA ALA A 79 5.37 -7.43 8.86
C ALA A 79 5.44 -8.10 10.23
N LEU A 80 6.31 -7.58 11.10
CA LEU A 80 6.44 -8.15 12.43
C LEU A 80 5.16 -7.98 13.25
N ALA A 81 4.40 -6.94 12.96
CA ALA A 81 3.13 -6.71 13.64
C ALA A 81 1.98 -7.49 13.01
N GLY A 82 2.27 -8.31 12.02
CA GLY A 82 1.26 -9.18 11.44
C GLY A 82 0.54 -8.61 10.24
N TRP A 83 1.07 -7.54 9.64
CA TRP A 83 0.46 -6.94 8.47
C TRP A 83 1.03 -7.52 7.20
N ARG A 84 0.16 -7.74 6.23
CA ARG A 84 0.58 -8.05 4.87
C ARG A 84 0.71 -6.73 4.14
N VAL A 85 1.86 -6.49 3.53
CA VAL A 85 2.10 -5.22 2.86
C VAL A 85 2.15 -5.43 1.36
N LEU A 86 1.25 -4.75 0.65
CA LEU A 86 1.21 -4.80 -0.81
C LEU A 86 1.64 -3.44 -1.34
N ARG A 87 2.69 -3.44 -2.15
CA ARG A 87 3.22 -2.20 -2.72
C ARG A 87 2.96 -2.22 -4.21
N LEU A 88 2.23 -1.23 -4.68
CA LEU A 88 1.84 -1.14 -6.08
C LEU A 88 2.47 0.06 -6.73
N THR A 89 3.06 -0.14 -7.89
CA THR A 89 3.47 0.97 -8.73
C THR A 89 2.36 1.20 -9.75
N GLU A 90 2.58 2.19 -10.61
CA GLU A 90 1.60 2.45 -11.66
C GLU A 90 1.33 1.22 -12.51
N ARG A 91 2.33 0.35 -12.66
CA ARG A 91 2.18 -0.85 -13.48
C ARG A 91 1.13 -1.82 -12.94
N GLN A 92 0.91 -1.82 -11.64
CA GLN A 92 -0.06 -2.72 -11.04
C GLN A 92 -1.43 -2.09 -10.91
N LEU A 93 -1.60 -0.86 -11.35
CA LEU A 93 -2.91 -0.21 -11.28
C LEU A 93 -3.71 -0.57 -12.51
N THR A 94 -4.07 -1.82 -12.62
CA THR A 94 -4.89 -2.36 -13.69
C THR A 94 -5.99 -3.18 -13.07
N ALA A 95 -7.08 -3.38 -13.82
CA ALA A 95 -8.18 -4.17 -13.32
C ALA A 95 -7.73 -5.58 -12.97
N GLU A 96 -6.84 -6.12 -13.77
CA GLU A 96 -6.34 -7.47 -13.56
C GLU A 96 -5.65 -7.64 -12.21
N TRP A 97 -4.71 -6.73 -11.93
CA TRP A 97 -3.99 -6.79 -10.66
C TRP A 97 -4.89 -6.48 -9.47
N VAL A 98 -5.71 -5.43 -9.60
CA VAL A 98 -6.54 -5.02 -8.48
C VAL A 98 -7.60 -6.07 -8.16
N GLU A 99 -8.10 -6.76 -9.18
CA GLU A 99 -9.06 -7.84 -8.97
C GLU A 99 -8.46 -8.91 -8.07
N ARG A 100 -7.20 -9.25 -8.29
CA ARG A 100 -6.53 -10.25 -7.48
C ARG A 100 -6.40 -9.79 -6.03
N ILE A 101 -6.18 -8.50 -5.84
CA ILE A 101 -6.06 -7.98 -4.49
C ILE A 101 -7.42 -7.98 -3.79
N VAL A 102 -8.48 -7.63 -4.52
CA VAL A 102 -9.82 -7.68 -3.95
C VAL A 102 -10.13 -9.12 -3.50
N ALA A 103 -9.79 -10.08 -4.33
CA ALA A 103 -10.00 -11.48 -3.96
C ALA A 103 -9.22 -11.86 -2.71
N LEU A 104 -7.99 -11.38 -2.63
CA LEU A 104 -7.13 -11.72 -1.50
C LEU A 104 -7.69 -11.21 -0.18
N VAL A 105 -8.13 -9.95 -0.14
CA VAL A 105 -8.59 -9.38 1.13
C VAL A 105 -9.95 -9.93 1.53
N ASN A 106 -10.67 -10.54 0.60
CA ASN A 106 -11.96 -11.14 0.91
C ASN A 106 -11.85 -12.58 1.42
N ILE A 107 -10.65 -13.15 1.41
CA ILE A 107 -10.46 -14.50 1.95
C ILE A 107 -10.47 -14.41 3.46
N PRO A 108 -11.36 -15.18 4.13
CA PRO A 108 -11.37 -15.15 5.59
C PRO A 108 -10.03 -15.60 6.16
N ARG A 109 -9.60 -14.94 7.19
CA ARG A 109 -8.36 -15.32 7.85
C ARG A 109 -8.61 -16.50 8.76
N ALA A 110 -7.63 -17.39 8.78
CA ALA A 110 -7.69 -18.52 9.71
C ALA A 110 -7.57 -17.99 11.13
N THR A 111 -8.28 -18.60 12.05
CA THR A 111 -8.27 -18.18 13.44
C THR A 111 -7.44 -19.13 14.30
#